data_913805cce2792a40a8af0f63c88dde40
#
_entry.id   913805cce2792a40a8af0f63c88dde40
#
_cell.length_a   1.000
_cell.length_b   1.000
_cell.length_c   1.000
_cell.angle_alpha   90.00
_cell.angle_beta   90.00
_cell.angle_gamma   90.00
#
_symmetry.space_group_name_H-M   'P 1'
#
loop_
_entity.id
_entity.type
_entity.pdbx_description
1 polymer ?
#
loop_
_entity_poly.entity_id
_entity_poly.type
_entity_poly.pdbx_seq_one_letter_code
_entity_poly.pdbx_strand_id
1 'polypeptide(L)'
;MIPFESFVLDNGLRVIVHEDPSSKLAAMNVMYHVGARDEEAQKTGLAHLLEHLMFGGSQHVPHYDQALQQVGGDSNAYTTPDVTNYYCTLPAVNLETAFWLESDRMLSPLLDAQILAVQQKVVTEEFKEIYLNQPYGDAWLQLSALAYEVHPYRWPVIGKDISHIARITLADVQAFFRKFYVPNNAVLVVAGDVQLPHVKQLSQKWFGPIPAGPVHIRRLPQEPVQTSPKSIHLSARYMICLVQGV
;
A
#
# COMPACT_ATOMS: atom_id res chain seq x y z
N MET A 1 -22.64 -15.17 2.94
CA MET A 1 -21.29 -15.28 2.35
C MET A 1 -21.35 -14.56 1.01
N ILE A 2 -20.41 -13.68 0.71
CA ILE A 2 -20.38 -12.98 -0.59
C ILE A 2 -19.92 -14.00 -1.64
N PRO A 3 -20.70 -14.28 -2.71
CA PRO A 3 -20.28 -15.17 -3.78
C PRO A 3 -19.19 -14.51 -4.61
N PHE A 4 -18.17 -15.25 -5.01
CA PHE A 4 -17.11 -14.78 -5.90
C PHE A 4 -16.57 -15.93 -6.74
N GLU A 5 -16.00 -15.57 -7.90
CA GLU A 5 -15.19 -16.43 -8.74
C GLU A 5 -13.74 -15.99 -8.70
N SER A 6 -12.81 -16.91 -8.93
CA SER A 6 -11.39 -16.56 -8.97
C SER A 6 -10.63 -17.35 -10.03
N PHE A 7 -9.59 -16.71 -10.60
CA PHE A 7 -8.66 -17.32 -11.53
C PHE A 7 -7.26 -16.72 -11.36
N VAL A 8 -6.27 -17.33 -11.99
CA VAL A 8 -4.88 -16.86 -11.96
C VAL A 8 -4.40 -16.69 -13.39
N LEU A 9 -3.74 -15.57 -13.68
CA LEU A 9 -3.07 -15.33 -14.95
C LEU A 9 -1.73 -16.08 -15.02
N ASP A 10 -1.19 -16.28 -16.22
CA ASP A 10 0.08 -16.98 -16.44
C ASP A 10 1.27 -16.33 -15.71
N ASN A 11 1.21 -15.01 -15.49
CA ASN A 11 2.20 -14.25 -14.72
C ASN A 11 2.01 -14.33 -13.19
N GLY A 12 1.05 -15.15 -12.72
CA GLY A 12 0.80 -15.39 -11.31
C GLY A 12 -0.13 -14.40 -10.63
N LEU A 13 -0.67 -13.38 -11.33
CA LEU A 13 -1.66 -12.47 -10.76
C LEU A 13 -2.95 -13.23 -10.45
N ARG A 14 -3.36 -13.23 -9.20
CA ARG A 14 -4.65 -13.76 -8.76
C ARG A 14 -5.73 -12.73 -8.97
N VAL A 15 -6.81 -13.11 -9.64
CA VAL A 15 -7.98 -12.25 -9.88
C VAL A 15 -9.19 -12.83 -9.16
N ILE A 16 -9.92 -11.98 -8.44
CA ILE A 16 -11.17 -12.31 -7.75
C ILE A 16 -12.27 -11.41 -8.33
N VAL A 17 -13.41 -12.00 -8.66
CA VAL A 17 -14.54 -11.30 -9.27
C VAL A 17 -15.80 -11.53 -8.47
N HIS A 18 -16.48 -10.46 -8.09
CA HIS A 18 -17.81 -10.49 -7.49
C HIS A 18 -18.78 -9.73 -8.39
N GLU A 19 -19.72 -10.43 -8.98
CA GLU A 19 -20.78 -9.85 -9.82
C GLU A 19 -21.92 -9.36 -8.93
N ASP A 20 -22.18 -8.05 -8.94
CA ASP A 20 -23.27 -7.39 -8.22
C ASP A 20 -23.92 -6.31 -9.09
N PRO A 21 -25.00 -6.65 -9.83
CA PRO A 21 -25.70 -5.71 -10.71
C PRO A 21 -26.65 -4.75 -9.96
N SER A 22 -26.63 -4.74 -8.62
CA SER A 22 -27.53 -3.89 -7.81
C SER A 22 -27.23 -2.39 -7.97
N SER A 23 -26.02 -2.04 -8.40
CA SER A 23 -25.64 -0.67 -8.75
C SER A 23 -25.03 -0.63 -10.15
N LYS A 24 -24.83 0.58 -10.72
CA LYS A 24 -24.15 0.78 -12.00
C LYS A 24 -22.68 1.13 -11.82
N LEU A 25 -22.11 0.79 -10.68
CA LEU A 25 -20.72 1.02 -10.34
C LEU A 25 -19.91 -0.28 -10.40
N ALA A 26 -18.63 -0.11 -10.63
CA ALA A 26 -17.62 -1.14 -10.43
C ALA A 26 -16.54 -0.60 -9.49
N ALA A 27 -16.05 -1.47 -8.62
CA ALA A 27 -14.89 -1.23 -7.79
C ALA A 27 -13.75 -2.14 -8.24
N MET A 28 -12.56 -1.57 -8.40
CA MET A 28 -11.33 -2.31 -8.65
C MET A 28 -10.38 -2.11 -7.48
N ASN A 29 -9.73 -3.17 -7.05
CA ASN A 29 -8.78 -3.16 -5.95
C ASN A 29 -7.55 -3.97 -6.32
N VAL A 30 -6.37 -3.36 -6.23
CA VAL A 30 -5.07 -4.03 -6.40
C VAL A 30 -4.34 -4.03 -5.07
N MET A 31 -4.20 -5.20 -4.46
CA MET A 31 -3.53 -5.38 -3.19
C MET A 31 -2.19 -6.07 -3.40
N TYR A 32 -1.11 -5.42 -2.99
CA TYR A 32 0.23 -6.00 -2.99
C TYR A 32 0.55 -6.58 -1.61
N HIS A 33 1.10 -7.80 -1.57
CA HIS A 33 1.57 -8.44 -0.35
C HIS A 33 2.91 -7.86 0.10
N VAL A 34 2.90 -6.57 0.45
CA VAL A 34 4.05 -5.82 0.95
C VAL A 34 3.56 -4.67 1.82
N GLY A 35 4.24 -4.45 2.94
CA GLY A 35 3.93 -3.36 3.85
C GLY A 35 5.15 -3.00 4.70
N ALA A 36 4.93 -2.27 5.80
CA ALA A 36 6.01 -1.78 6.64
C ALA A 36 6.90 -2.90 7.24
N ARG A 37 6.38 -4.12 7.39
CA ARG A 37 7.18 -5.27 7.87
C ARG A 37 8.26 -5.73 6.90
N ASP A 38 8.17 -5.34 5.64
CA ASP A 38 9.12 -5.73 4.58
C ASP A 38 10.27 -4.73 4.43
N GLU A 39 10.29 -3.69 5.26
CA GLU A 39 11.29 -2.62 5.28
C GLU A 39 12.54 -3.02 6.06
N GLU A 40 13.64 -2.34 5.78
CA GLU A 40 14.83 -2.40 6.59
C GLU A 40 14.70 -1.51 7.83
N ALA A 41 15.21 -1.97 8.98
CA ALA A 41 15.08 -1.26 10.26
C ALA A 41 15.70 0.16 10.29
N GLN A 42 16.55 0.50 9.31
CA GLN A 42 17.19 1.80 9.14
C GLN A 42 16.53 2.67 8.04
N LYS A 43 15.53 2.11 7.31
CA LYS A 43 14.84 2.77 6.21
C LYS A 43 13.33 2.56 6.31
N THR A 44 12.79 2.79 7.52
CA THR A 44 11.36 2.64 7.79
C THR A 44 10.54 3.77 7.19
N GLY A 45 9.29 3.49 6.78
CA GLY A 45 8.41 4.42 6.08
C GLY A 45 8.52 4.34 4.55
N LEU A 46 9.34 3.42 4.01
CA LEU A 46 9.52 3.27 2.57
C LEU A 46 8.26 2.75 1.86
N ALA A 47 7.53 1.82 2.48
CA ALA A 47 6.29 1.28 1.90
C ALA A 47 5.22 2.37 1.76
N HIS A 48 5.04 3.18 2.79
CA HIS A 48 4.10 4.31 2.79
C HIS A 48 4.56 5.43 1.84
N LEU A 49 5.84 5.77 1.83
CA LEU A 49 6.38 6.74 0.87
C LEU A 49 6.18 6.28 -0.58
N LEU A 50 6.35 4.97 -0.86
CA LEU A 50 6.09 4.43 -2.20
C LEU A 50 4.59 4.50 -2.54
N GLU A 51 3.68 4.28 -1.59
CA GLU A 51 2.24 4.51 -1.79
C GLU A 51 1.99 5.92 -2.32
N HIS A 52 2.54 6.97 -1.67
CA HIS A 52 2.44 8.35 -2.13
C HIS A 52 3.02 8.56 -3.53
N LEU A 53 4.17 7.95 -3.81
CA LEU A 53 4.83 8.06 -5.12
C LEU A 53 4.00 7.45 -6.25
N MET A 54 3.22 6.40 -5.96
CA MET A 54 2.37 5.72 -6.94
C MET A 54 1.21 6.58 -7.44
N PHE A 55 0.86 7.67 -6.74
CA PHE A 55 -0.10 8.69 -7.22
C PHE A 55 0.54 9.72 -8.16
N GLY A 56 1.86 9.73 -8.28
CA GLY A 56 2.59 10.62 -9.19
C GLY A 56 2.40 10.34 -10.67
N GLY A 57 1.59 9.33 -11.01
CA GLY A 57 1.34 8.89 -12.38
C GLY A 57 2.27 7.77 -12.85
N SER A 58 2.15 7.44 -14.12
CA SER A 58 2.93 6.40 -14.80
C SER A 58 3.46 6.91 -16.14
N GLN A 59 4.31 6.12 -16.80
CA GLN A 59 4.98 6.54 -18.03
C GLN A 59 4.00 6.94 -19.13
N HIS A 60 2.86 6.24 -19.25
CA HIS A 60 1.85 6.52 -20.29
C HIS A 60 0.66 7.33 -19.74
N VAL A 61 0.55 7.47 -18.40
CA VAL A 61 -0.51 8.23 -17.74
C VAL A 61 0.08 9.15 -16.68
N PRO A 62 0.63 10.32 -17.08
CA PRO A 62 1.26 11.25 -16.13
C PRO A 62 0.31 11.83 -15.08
N HIS A 63 -1.00 11.83 -15.35
CA HIS A 63 -2.04 12.40 -14.50
C HIS A 63 -3.13 11.36 -14.21
N TYR A 64 -2.83 10.41 -13.35
CA TYR A 64 -3.71 9.30 -12.98
C TYR A 64 -5.10 9.78 -12.53
N ASP A 65 -5.15 10.67 -11.54
CA ASP A 65 -6.41 11.17 -10.97
C ASP A 65 -7.27 11.89 -12.00
N GLN A 66 -6.65 12.69 -12.88
CA GLN A 66 -7.37 13.39 -13.93
C GLN A 66 -8.02 12.39 -14.91
N ALA A 67 -7.30 11.36 -15.33
CA ALA A 67 -7.82 10.35 -16.24
C ALA A 67 -8.99 9.57 -15.61
N LEU A 68 -8.88 9.24 -14.33
CA LEU A 68 -9.94 8.55 -13.59
C LEU A 68 -11.18 9.45 -13.37
N GLN A 69 -10.97 10.70 -12.97
CA GLN A 69 -12.06 11.67 -12.76
C GLN A 69 -12.84 11.99 -14.04
N GLN A 70 -12.18 12.04 -15.20
CA GLN A 70 -12.84 12.24 -16.50
C GLN A 70 -13.88 11.16 -16.83
N VAL A 71 -13.73 9.97 -16.27
CA VAL A 71 -14.69 8.87 -16.43
C VAL A 71 -15.60 8.68 -15.22
N GLY A 72 -15.63 9.65 -14.29
CA GLY A 72 -16.48 9.64 -13.11
C GLY A 72 -15.99 8.72 -12.00
N GLY A 73 -14.68 8.42 -11.97
CA GLY A 73 -14.08 7.59 -10.95
C GLY A 73 -13.43 8.38 -9.82
N ASP A 74 -13.24 7.69 -8.70
CA ASP A 74 -12.52 8.14 -7.52
C ASP A 74 -11.59 7.03 -7.03
N SER A 75 -10.46 7.39 -6.42
CA SER A 75 -9.45 6.43 -5.96
C SER A 75 -8.88 6.80 -4.60
N ASN A 76 -8.37 5.78 -3.93
CA ASN A 76 -7.60 5.95 -2.71
C ASN A 76 -6.64 4.76 -2.53
N ALA A 77 -5.78 4.84 -1.51
CA ALA A 77 -4.88 3.76 -1.12
C ALA A 77 -4.67 3.75 0.39
N TYR A 78 -4.09 2.69 0.89
CA TYR A 78 -3.56 2.61 2.25
C TYR A 78 -2.44 1.58 2.34
N THR A 79 -1.49 1.85 3.23
CA THR A 79 -0.44 0.90 3.62
C THR A 79 -0.69 0.42 5.04
N THR A 80 -0.49 -0.87 5.26
CA THR A 80 -0.50 -1.52 6.58
C THR A 80 0.88 -2.13 6.86
N PRO A 81 1.10 -2.74 8.02
CA PRO A 81 2.30 -3.54 8.21
C PRO A 81 2.47 -4.66 7.17
N ASP A 82 1.38 -5.20 6.63
CA ASP A 82 1.37 -6.44 5.83
C ASP A 82 1.11 -6.24 4.35
N VAL A 83 0.32 -5.23 3.99
CA VAL A 83 -0.14 -5.01 2.62
C VAL A 83 -0.18 -3.52 2.27
N THR A 84 -0.01 -3.23 0.98
CA THR A 84 -0.31 -1.92 0.39
C THR A 84 -1.42 -2.13 -0.64
N ASN A 85 -2.48 -1.35 -0.51
CA ASN A 85 -3.72 -1.53 -1.24
C ASN A 85 -4.10 -0.26 -1.99
N TYR A 86 -4.40 -0.39 -3.27
CA TYR A 86 -4.91 0.67 -4.14
C TYR A 86 -6.30 0.28 -4.61
N TYR A 87 -7.23 1.21 -4.60
CA TYR A 87 -8.58 0.94 -5.07
C TYR A 87 -9.20 2.14 -5.73
N CYS A 88 -10.09 1.87 -6.67
CA CYS A 88 -10.90 2.89 -7.32
C CYS A 88 -12.33 2.40 -7.49
N THR A 89 -13.25 3.35 -7.60
CA THR A 89 -14.65 3.13 -7.91
C THR A 89 -15.04 4.03 -9.08
N LEU A 90 -15.77 3.48 -10.05
CA LEU A 90 -16.17 4.22 -11.25
C LEU A 90 -17.47 3.61 -11.83
N PRO A 91 -18.17 4.33 -12.73
CA PRO A 91 -19.24 3.73 -13.50
C PRO A 91 -18.77 2.47 -14.24
N ALA A 92 -19.51 1.37 -14.13
CA ALA A 92 -19.12 0.07 -14.67
C ALA A 92 -18.85 0.08 -16.18
N VAL A 93 -19.54 0.95 -16.94
CA VAL A 93 -19.33 1.17 -18.37
C VAL A 93 -17.89 1.63 -18.70
N ASN A 94 -17.20 2.23 -17.75
CA ASN A 94 -15.84 2.73 -17.88
C ASN A 94 -14.78 1.80 -17.24
N LEU A 95 -15.16 0.57 -16.87
CA LEU A 95 -14.29 -0.37 -16.15
C LEU A 95 -12.92 -0.56 -16.81
N GLU A 96 -12.85 -0.57 -18.13
CA GLU A 96 -11.57 -0.75 -18.85
C GLU A 96 -10.56 0.35 -18.57
N THR A 97 -11.02 1.57 -18.26
CA THR A 97 -10.12 2.67 -17.85
C THR A 97 -9.37 2.32 -16.56
N ALA A 98 -10.05 1.72 -15.57
CA ALA A 98 -9.39 1.28 -14.34
C ALA A 98 -8.34 0.19 -14.62
N PHE A 99 -8.63 -0.77 -15.52
CA PHE A 99 -7.66 -1.80 -15.94
C PHE A 99 -6.42 -1.18 -16.58
N TRP A 100 -6.61 -0.24 -17.49
CA TRP A 100 -5.51 0.49 -18.10
C TRP A 100 -4.66 1.24 -17.09
N LEU A 101 -5.29 2.06 -16.24
CA LEU A 101 -4.59 2.87 -15.24
C LEU A 101 -3.79 2.03 -14.24
N GLU A 102 -4.42 0.99 -13.67
CA GLU A 102 -3.78 0.15 -12.66
C GLU A 102 -2.68 -0.73 -13.23
N SER A 103 -2.85 -1.24 -14.43
CA SER A 103 -1.82 -2.05 -15.11
C SER A 103 -0.60 -1.20 -15.48
N ASP A 104 -0.80 0.03 -15.96
CA ASP A 104 0.30 0.93 -16.29
C ASP A 104 1.06 1.38 -15.04
N ARG A 105 0.35 1.64 -13.95
CA ARG A 105 0.94 1.92 -12.65
C ARG A 105 1.75 0.74 -12.10
N MET A 106 1.30 -0.50 -12.30
CA MET A 106 2.06 -1.70 -11.92
C MET A 106 3.31 -1.89 -12.79
N LEU A 107 3.24 -1.53 -14.07
CA LEU A 107 4.32 -1.75 -15.03
C LEU A 107 5.39 -0.67 -14.99
N SER A 108 5.00 0.60 -14.94
CA SER A 108 5.90 1.73 -15.21
C SER A 108 5.52 3.02 -14.46
N PRO A 109 5.52 3.03 -13.11
CA PRO A 109 5.24 4.24 -12.35
C PRO A 109 6.31 5.31 -12.58
N LEU A 110 5.94 6.58 -12.50
CA LEU A 110 6.88 7.70 -12.57
C LEU A 110 7.63 7.85 -11.24
N LEU A 111 8.72 7.13 -11.11
CA LEU A 111 9.61 7.20 -9.95
C LEU A 111 10.84 8.03 -10.31
N ASP A 112 10.79 9.33 -10.03
CA ASP A 112 11.90 10.25 -10.27
C ASP A 112 12.34 11.01 -9.00
N ALA A 113 13.48 11.68 -9.07
CA ALA A 113 14.08 12.35 -7.92
C ALA A 113 13.29 13.61 -7.48
N GLN A 114 12.59 14.28 -8.38
CA GLN A 114 11.83 15.50 -8.06
C GLN A 114 10.54 15.11 -7.32
N ILE A 115 9.83 14.11 -7.84
CA ILE A 115 8.62 13.57 -7.19
C ILE A 115 8.98 13.01 -5.81
N LEU A 116 10.09 12.25 -5.71
CA LEU A 116 10.58 11.73 -4.44
C LEU A 116 10.83 12.85 -3.43
N ALA A 117 11.54 13.91 -3.81
CA ALA A 117 11.84 15.02 -2.91
C ALA A 117 10.59 15.77 -2.43
N VAL A 118 9.55 15.85 -3.25
CA VAL A 118 8.25 16.42 -2.87
C VAL A 118 7.55 15.51 -1.88
N GLN A 119 7.42 14.21 -2.18
CA GLN A 119 6.70 13.27 -1.32
C GLN A 119 7.41 13.02 0.02
N GLN A 120 8.74 13.06 0.07
CA GLN A 120 9.47 13.03 1.33
C GLN A 120 9.08 14.18 2.26
N LYS A 121 8.85 15.39 1.72
CA LYS A 121 8.38 16.53 2.52
C LYS A 121 6.94 16.32 2.99
N VAL A 122 6.05 15.85 2.10
CA VAL A 122 4.65 15.57 2.44
C VAL A 122 4.57 14.55 3.57
N VAL A 123 5.22 13.40 3.44
CA VAL A 123 5.22 12.34 4.47
C VAL A 123 5.90 12.81 5.76
N THR A 124 6.92 13.67 5.67
CA THR A 124 7.54 14.28 6.86
C THR A 124 6.56 15.18 7.61
N GLU A 125 5.79 16.01 6.92
CA GLU A 125 4.79 16.87 7.58
C GLU A 125 3.63 16.03 8.15
N GLU A 126 3.19 14.99 7.45
CA GLU A 126 2.21 14.03 7.95
C GLU A 126 2.70 13.34 9.24
N PHE A 127 3.95 12.90 9.28
CA PHE A 127 4.55 12.34 10.48
C PHE A 127 4.49 13.32 11.66
N LYS A 128 4.85 14.59 11.42
CA LYS A 128 4.78 15.63 12.47
C LYS A 128 3.35 15.86 12.94
N GLU A 129 2.40 15.92 12.02
CA GLU A 129 1.00 16.13 12.33
C GLU A 129 0.45 15.00 13.21
N ILE A 130 0.72 13.75 12.85
CA ILE A 130 0.19 12.58 13.57
C ILE A 130 0.90 12.39 14.92
N TYR A 131 2.24 12.47 14.97
CA TYR A 131 3.01 12.03 16.13
C TYR A 131 3.57 13.15 16.99
N LEU A 132 3.83 14.34 16.44
CA LEU A 132 4.52 15.40 17.18
C LEU A 132 3.61 16.57 17.56
N ASN A 133 2.61 16.88 16.75
CA ASN A 133 1.77 18.07 16.94
C ASN A 133 0.48 17.78 17.73
N GLN A 134 0.19 16.50 18.02
CA GLN A 134 -1.00 16.12 18.77
C GLN A 134 -0.63 15.62 20.17
N PRO A 135 -1.44 15.93 21.22
CA PRO A 135 -1.30 15.32 22.52
C PRO A 135 -1.38 13.78 22.39
N TYR A 136 -0.39 13.08 22.95
CA TYR A 136 -0.27 11.61 22.86
C TYR A 136 -0.16 11.04 21.44
N GLY A 137 0.15 11.85 20.45
CA GLY A 137 0.33 11.38 19.07
C GLY A 137 1.32 10.23 18.96
N ASP A 138 2.39 10.25 19.74
CA ASP A 138 3.44 9.22 19.77
C ASP A 138 3.11 7.96 20.60
N ALA A 139 1.92 7.90 21.23
CA ALA A 139 1.56 6.77 22.10
C ALA A 139 1.63 5.41 21.38
N TRP A 140 1.10 5.33 20.15
CA TRP A 140 1.17 4.10 19.34
C TRP A 140 2.59 3.75 18.91
N LEU A 141 3.42 4.74 18.60
CA LEU A 141 4.84 4.55 18.28
C LEU A 141 5.58 3.92 19.45
N GLN A 142 5.36 4.44 20.65
CA GLN A 142 5.95 3.93 21.89
C GLN A 142 5.40 2.55 22.25
N LEU A 143 4.09 2.33 22.10
CA LEU A 143 3.44 1.05 22.38
C LEU A 143 3.96 -0.06 21.46
N SER A 144 4.07 0.18 20.17
CA SER A 144 4.59 -0.80 19.21
C SER A 144 6.03 -1.17 19.52
N ALA A 145 6.87 -0.18 19.84
CA ALA A 145 8.26 -0.42 20.23
C ALA A 145 8.39 -1.16 21.59
N LEU A 146 7.42 -1.01 22.49
CA LEU A 146 7.35 -1.73 23.76
C LEU A 146 6.87 -3.17 23.56
N ALA A 147 5.86 -3.38 22.69
CA ALA A 147 5.25 -4.69 22.44
C ALA A 147 6.18 -5.63 21.68
N TYR A 148 6.91 -5.11 20.69
CA TYR A 148 7.77 -5.91 19.80
C TYR A 148 9.25 -5.56 19.97
N GLU A 149 10.09 -6.57 20.22
CA GLU A 149 11.54 -6.41 20.40
C GLU A 149 12.31 -6.55 19.08
N VAL A 150 11.94 -7.55 18.29
CA VAL A 150 12.67 -7.91 17.07
C VAL A 150 11.79 -7.90 15.81
N HIS A 151 10.48 -8.17 15.95
CA HIS A 151 9.58 -8.21 14.82
C HIS A 151 9.40 -6.81 14.20
N PRO A 152 9.30 -6.67 12.87
CA PRO A 152 9.10 -5.37 12.20
C PRO A 152 7.83 -4.60 12.60
N TYR A 153 6.87 -5.22 13.26
CA TYR A 153 5.70 -4.53 13.82
C TYR A 153 6.04 -3.52 14.93
N ARG A 154 7.31 -3.47 15.33
CA ARG A 154 7.82 -2.49 16.30
C ARG A 154 7.89 -1.05 15.78
N TRP A 155 7.74 -0.83 14.49
CA TRP A 155 7.67 0.52 13.92
C TRP A 155 6.37 0.75 13.19
N PRO A 156 5.85 2.00 13.20
CA PRO A 156 4.64 2.35 12.48
C PRO A 156 4.87 2.40 10.97
N VAL A 157 3.78 2.33 10.22
CA VAL A 157 3.77 2.31 8.76
C VAL A 157 4.44 3.54 8.15
N ILE A 158 4.24 4.72 8.74
CA ILE A 158 4.85 5.98 8.27
C ILE A 158 6.35 6.06 8.57
N GLY A 159 6.90 5.11 9.33
CA GLY A 159 8.29 5.08 9.76
C GLY A 159 8.47 5.45 11.24
N LYS A 160 9.56 5.00 11.84
CA LYS A 160 9.87 5.27 13.26
C LYS A 160 10.60 6.59 13.49
N ASP A 161 11.16 7.19 12.43
CA ASP A 161 11.99 8.39 12.52
C ASP A 161 11.97 9.17 11.21
N ILE A 162 11.74 10.47 11.29
CA ILE A 162 11.73 11.40 10.14
C ILE A 162 13.04 11.30 9.33
N SER A 163 14.17 11.10 10.00
CA SER A 163 15.46 11.00 9.32
C SER A 163 15.56 9.78 8.41
N HIS A 164 14.76 8.73 8.65
CA HIS A 164 14.67 7.58 7.76
C HIS A 164 14.03 7.97 6.43
N ILE A 165 12.90 8.69 6.49
CA ILE A 165 12.18 9.17 5.31
C ILE A 165 13.09 10.07 4.46
N ALA A 166 13.80 11.01 5.12
CA ALA A 166 14.69 11.93 4.44
C ALA A 166 15.91 11.26 3.75
N ARG A 167 16.32 10.08 4.23
CA ARG A 167 17.48 9.32 3.70
C ARG A 167 17.11 8.29 2.65
N ILE A 168 15.84 8.01 2.41
CA ILE A 168 15.40 7.11 1.34
C ILE A 168 15.83 7.68 0.01
N THR A 169 16.57 6.90 -0.76
CA THR A 169 17.05 7.29 -2.10
C THR A 169 16.12 6.77 -3.19
N LEU A 170 16.18 7.36 -4.38
CA LEU A 170 15.44 6.85 -5.53
C LEU A 170 15.81 5.39 -5.85
N ALA A 171 17.06 5.00 -5.65
CA ALA A 171 17.50 3.62 -5.82
C ALA A 171 16.83 2.66 -4.84
N ASP A 172 16.62 3.08 -3.58
CA ASP A 172 15.87 2.30 -2.58
C ASP A 172 14.41 2.10 -3.00
N VAL A 173 13.75 3.18 -3.42
CA VAL A 173 12.36 3.15 -3.92
C VAL A 173 12.23 2.20 -5.11
N GLN A 174 13.10 2.35 -6.11
CA GLN A 174 13.08 1.51 -7.31
C GLN A 174 13.40 0.04 -7.01
N ALA A 175 14.30 -0.23 -6.07
CA ALA A 175 14.61 -1.59 -5.66
C ALA A 175 13.42 -2.25 -4.93
N PHE A 176 12.76 -1.52 -4.03
CA PHE A 176 11.58 -1.96 -3.31
C PHE A 176 10.40 -2.21 -4.27
N PHE A 177 10.15 -1.28 -5.20
CA PHE A 177 9.14 -1.44 -6.24
C PHE A 177 9.38 -2.71 -7.07
N ARG A 178 10.56 -2.86 -7.68
CA ARG A 178 10.88 -4.05 -8.52
C ARG A 178 10.76 -5.36 -7.77
N LYS A 179 10.98 -5.34 -6.47
CA LYS A 179 10.94 -6.55 -5.65
C LYS A 179 9.51 -6.97 -5.31
N PHE A 180 8.61 -6.03 -5.04
CA PHE A 180 7.33 -6.33 -4.41
C PHE A 180 6.11 -5.99 -5.26
N TYR A 181 6.21 -5.01 -6.19
CA TYR A 181 5.09 -4.53 -7.00
C TYR A 181 5.02 -5.28 -8.33
N VAL A 182 4.78 -6.59 -8.22
CA VAL A 182 4.78 -7.53 -9.34
C VAL A 182 3.52 -8.39 -9.32
N PRO A 183 3.04 -8.88 -10.49
CA PRO A 183 1.77 -9.62 -10.60
C PRO A 183 1.66 -10.80 -9.62
N ASN A 184 2.70 -11.62 -9.51
CA ASN A 184 2.71 -12.80 -8.64
C ASN A 184 2.85 -12.48 -7.13
N ASN A 185 2.94 -11.20 -6.76
CA ASN A 185 2.85 -10.70 -5.38
C ASN A 185 1.61 -9.84 -5.14
N ALA A 186 0.64 -9.88 -6.06
CA ALA A 186 -0.57 -9.06 -6.01
C ALA A 186 -1.85 -9.88 -6.13
N VAL A 187 -2.94 -9.28 -5.66
CA VAL A 187 -4.31 -9.76 -5.89
C VAL A 187 -5.11 -8.62 -6.50
N LEU A 188 -5.76 -8.89 -7.61
CA LEU A 188 -6.73 -8.00 -8.24
C LEU A 188 -8.13 -8.44 -7.84
N VAL A 189 -8.93 -7.53 -7.29
CA VAL A 189 -10.35 -7.77 -7.00
C VAL A 189 -11.18 -6.81 -7.83
N VAL A 190 -12.19 -7.33 -8.52
CA VAL A 190 -13.16 -6.54 -9.30
C VAL A 190 -14.56 -6.90 -8.83
N ALA A 191 -15.32 -5.90 -8.40
CA ALA A 191 -16.66 -6.10 -7.87
C ALA A 191 -17.66 -5.07 -8.42
N GLY A 192 -18.94 -5.43 -8.56
CA GLY A 192 -20.00 -4.52 -8.98
C GLY A 192 -20.75 -5.01 -10.24
N ASP A 193 -21.24 -4.08 -11.05
CA ASP A 193 -21.97 -4.38 -12.30
C ASP A 193 -21.00 -4.85 -13.41
N VAL A 194 -20.41 -6.00 -13.18
CA VAL A 194 -19.36 -6.60 -14.02
C VAL A 194 -19.74 -8.05 -14.37
N GLN A 195 -19.15 -8.59 -15.40
CA GLN A 195 -19.31 -9.98 -15.81
C GLN A 195 -17.96 -10.69 -15.85
N LEU A 196 -17.89 -11.89 -15.31
CA LEU A 196 -16.66 -12.69 -15.23
C LEU A 196 -15.95 -12.85 -16.59
N PRO A 197 -16.62 -13.16 -17.72
CA PRO A 197 -15.93 -13.27 -19.00
C PRO A 197 -15.27 -11.97 -19.44
N HIS A 198 -15.92 -10.82 -19.23
CA HIS A 198 -15.38 -9.50 -19.55
C HIS A 198 -14.18 -9.16 -18.67
N VAL A 199 -14.28 -9.40 -17.35
CA VAL A 199 -13.15 -9.20 -16.41
C VAL A 199 -11.96 -10.08 -16.79
N LYS A 200 -12.19 -11.35 -17.19
CA LYS A 200 -11.12 -12.24 -17.67
C LYS A 200 -10.41 -11.66 -18.91
N GLN A 201 -11.18 -11.19 -19.88
CA GLN A 201 -10.65 -10.58 -21.10
C GLN A 201 -9.80 -9.34 -20.78
N LEU A 202 -10.32 -8.43 -19.95
CA LEU A 202 -9.61 -7.20 -19.54
C LEU A 202 -8.34 -7.53 -18.72
N SER A 203 -8.44 -8.47 -17.79
CA SER A 203 -7.27 -8.92 -17.00
C SER A 203 -6.16 -9.46 -17.91
N GLN A 204 -6.50 -10.32 -18.87
CA GLN A 204 -5.53 -10.87 -19.81
C GLN A 204 -4.95 -9.79 -20.72
N LYS A 205 -5.78 -8.85 -21.19
CA LYS A 205 -5.34 -7.74 -22.05
C LYS A 205 -4.35 -6.82 -21.38
N TRP A 206 -4.67 -6.37 -20.15
CA TRP A 206 -3.96 -5.29 -19.49
C TRP A 206 -2.87 -5.78 -18.53
N PHE A 207 -3.15 -6.79 -17.72
CA PHE A 207 -2.18 -7.33 -16.75
C PHE A 207 -1.39 -8.53 -17.29
N GLY A 208 -1.94 -9.30 -18.25
CA GLY A 208 -1.26 -10.46 -18.81
C GLY A 208 0.13 -10.20 -19.37
N PRO A 209 0.39 -9.08 -20.08
CA PRO A 209 1.72 -8.75 -20.60
C PRO A 209 2.76 -8.37 -19.53
N ILE A 210 2.34 -8.04 -18.29
CA ILE A 210 3.27 -7.65 -17.22
C ILE A 210 4.07 -8.88 -16.76
N PRO A 211 5.41 -8.83 -16.78
CA PRO A 211 6.20 -10.00 -16.39
C PRO A 211 6.07 -10.31 -14.90
N ALA A 212 6.07 -11.59 -14.56
CA ALA A 212 6.19 -12.03 -13.18
C ALA A 212 7.53 -11.58 -12.57
N GLY A 213 7.50 -11.20 -11.32
CA GLY A 213 8.72 -10.91 -10.55
C GLY A 213 9.31 -12.16 -9.88
N PRO A 214 10.46 -12.01 -9.22
CA PRO A 214 11.03 -13.08 -8.42
C PRO A 214 10.10 -13.48 -7.27
N VAL A 215 10.02 -14.76 -6.97
CA VAL A 215 9.29 -15.25 -5.80
C VAL A 215 10.00 -14.79 -4.53
N HIS A 216 9.30 -14.00 -3.71
CA HIS A 216 9.84 -13.52 -2.45
C HIS A 216 9.41 -14.43 -1.29
N ILE A 217 10.38 -15.14 -0.72
CA ILE A 217 10.18 -15.93 0.50
C ILE A 217 10.46 -15.01 1.70
N ARG A 218 9.41 -14.60 2.40
CA ARG A 218 9.52 -13.74 3.57
C ARG A 218 10.08 -14.52 4.76
N ARG A 219 11.13 -13.99 5.37
CA ARG A 219 11.73 -14.54 6.59
C ARG A 219 11.72 -13.45 7.66
N LEU A 220 10.65 -13.40 8.42
CA LEU A 220 10.53 -12.45 9.54
C LEU A 220 11.18 -13.06 10.79
N PRO A 221 11.82 -12.23 11.64
CA PRO A 221 12.29 -12.69 12.93
C PRO A 221 11.10 -13.12 13.79
N GLN A 222 11.27 -14.21 14.53
CA GLN A 222 10.28 -14.65 15.50
C GLN A 222 10.41 -13.79 16.75
N GLU A 223 9.31 -13.19 17.16
CA GLU A 223 9.26 -12.42 18.40
C GLU A 223 9.45 -13.33 19.62
N PRO A 224 10.30 -12.95 20.62
CA PRO A 224 10.42 -13.71 21.85
C PRO A 224 9.09 -13.77 22.60
N VAL A 225 8.86 -14.87 23.33
CA VAL A 225 7.66 -15.00 24.16
C VAL A 225 7.71 -13.98 25.28
N GLN A 226 6.70 -13.13 25.38
CA GLN A 226 6.57 -12.17 26.47
C GLN A 226 6.13 -12.90 27.74
N THR A 227 6.98 -12.88 28.77
CA THR A 227 6.75 -13.60 30.03
C THR A 227 6.25 -12.70 31.17
N SER A 228 6.25 -11.38 30.97
CA SER A 228 5.79 -10.40 31.95
C SER A 228 5.20 -9.18 31.26
N PRO A 229 4.26 -8.47 31.92
CA PRO A 229 3.75 -7.20 31.40
C PRO A 229 4.89 -6.18 31.24
N LYS A 230 4.81 -5.39 30.17
CA LYS A 230 5.69 -4.24 29.95
C LYS A 230 4.86 -2.96 30.12
N SER A 231 5.45 -1.91 30.69
CA SER A 231 4.79 -0.63 30.86
C SER A 231 5.74 0.53 30.57
N ILE A 232 5.18 1.61 30.04
CA ILE A 232 5.88 2.87 29.82
C ILE A 232 5.00 4.02 30.31
N HIS A 233 5.60 5.00 30.97
CA HIS A 233 4.92 6.21 31.39
C HIS A 233 5.25 7.33 30.42
N LEU A 234 4.22 7.88 29.77
CA LEU A 234 4.34 9.00 28.84
C LEU A 234 3.77 10.25 29.50
N SER A 235 4.57 11.33 29.56
CA SER A 235 4.13 12.63 30.04
C SER A 235 3.95 13.56 28.85
N ALA A 236 2.73 13.98 28.58
CA ALA A 236 2.45 15.06 27.65
C ALA A 236 2.27 16.38 28.42
N ARG A 237 2.40 17.51 27.72
CA ARG A 237 2.33 18.86 28.32
C ARG A 237 1.07 19.13 29.15
N TYR A 238 0.02 18.32 29.01
CA TYR A 238 -1.31 18.54 29.59
C TYR A 238 -1.94 17.35 30.30
N MET A 239 -1.35 16.14 30.26
CA MET A 239 -1.88 14.95 30.94
C MET A 239 -0.82 13.84 31.04
N ILE A 240 -1.00 12.90 31.99
CA ILE A 240 -0.20 11.68 32.13
C ILE A 240 -1.02 10.52 31.54
N CYS A 241 -0.45 9.76 30.61
CA CYS A 241 -1.05 8.53 30.09
C CYS A 241 -0.18 7.32 30.49
N LEU A 242 -0.82 6.26 30.98
CA LEU A 242 -0.18 4.98 31.23
C LEU A 242 -0.51 4.04 30.07
N VAL A 243 0.49 3.60 29.31
CA VAL A 243 0.34 2.58 28.27
C VAL A 243 0.84 1.26 28.83
N GLN A 244 -0.04 0.25 28.90
CA GLN A 244 0.31 -1.11 29.28
C GLN A 244 0.24 -2.01 28.04
N GLY A 245 1.36 -2.66 27.72
CA GLY A 245 1.39 -3.74 26.74
C GLY A 245 0.85 -5.05 27.35
N VAL A 246 0.14 -5.83 26.56
CA VAL A 246 -0.42 -7.14 26.93
C VAL A 246 0.57 -8.23 26.59
#